data_bb89421963ba1fd12d184ac5ed56204f
#
_entry.id   bb89421963ba1fd12d184ac5ed56204f
#
_cell.length_a   1.000
_cell.length_b   1.000
_cell.length_c   1.000
_cell.angle_alpha   90.00
_cell.angle_beta   90.00
_cell.angle_gamma   90.00
#
_symmetry.space_group_name_H-M   'P 1'
#
loop_
_entity.id
_entity.type
_entity.pdbx_description
1 polymer ?
#
loop_
_entity_poly.entity_id
_entity_poly.type
_entity_poly.pdbx_seq_one_letter_code
_entity_poly.pdbx_strand_id
1 'polypeptide(L)'
;MKPELTTEFTVPVKKQTVKIVSSWTHPGGGTIAHINLTNLLNDNGYDCTFYGPNDWHLDKCKSAKIDKCLLGPDDILISHFIEVPAQVKVKKHILYCHEKDVFPLKEIDLARYDSIVFVSTSQKEWQAIDRPSEIIPPIVRKIKWKNPKNKIAGVIGSIDENKQTHLSIKRAIGSGYDKVLLFGQVNDTPYFDDHVKMWVDSGHAVLADHEDDPEAMYGRVSAVYHSSLSETYGLVEAECELAGIPFNGMSNGQPILENEEIYQLWENLLN
;
A
#
# COMPACT_ATOMS: atom_id res chain seq x y z
N MET A 1 -8.89 -36.85 50.41
CA MET A 1 -9.18 -36.47 49.04
C MET A 1 -7.99 -35.66 48.53
N LYS A 2 -7.23 -36.18 47.59
CA LYS A 2 -6.18 -35.44 46.89
C LYS A 2 -6.84 -34.66 45.74
N PRO A 3 -6.51 -33.39 45.53
CA PRO A 3 -7.03 -32.69 44.35
C PRO A 3 -6.33 -33.23 43.09
N GLU A 4 -7.13 -33.72 42.15
CA GLU A 4 -6.65 -34.01 40.78
C GLU A 4 -6.35 -32.68 40.08
N LEU A 5 -5.09 -32.46 39.77
CA LEU A 5 -4.65 -31.41 38.87
C LEU A 5 -4.98 -31.86 37.45
N THR A 6 -6.12 -31.40 36.90
CA THR A 6 -6.38 -31.44 35.47
C THR A 6 -5.60 -30.33 34.82
N THR A 7 -4.36 -30.60 34.42
CA THR A 7 -3.62 -29.73 33.50
C THR A 7 -4.21 -29.99 32.10
N GLU A 8 -5.06 -29.08 31.64
CA GLU A 8 -5.39 -28.97 30.23
C GLU A 8 -4.13 -28.60 29.46
N PHE A 9 -3.51 -29.57 28.81
CA PHE A 9 -2.47 -29.31 27.82
C PHE A 9 -3.15 -28.72 26.59
N THR A 10 -3.18 -27.40 26.49
CA THR A 10 -3.48 -26.74 25.22
C THR A 10 -2.35 -27.03 24.26
N VAL A 11 -2.56 -27.93 23.32
CA VAL A 11 -1.65 -28.12 22.17
C VAL A 11 -1.57 -26.78 21.46
N PRO A 12 -0.38 -26.18 21.26
CA PRO A 12 -0.26 -24.95 20.50
C PRO A 12 -0.87 -25.19 19.11
N VAL A 13 -1.92 -24.44 18.77
CA VAL A 13 -2.47 -24.45 17.41
C VAL A 13 -1.35 -24.00 16.48
N LYS A 14 -0.94 -24.87 15.55
CA LYS A 14 0.09 -24.55 14.56
C LYS A 14 -0.39 -23.32 13.80
N LYS A 15 0.34 -22.21 13.93
CA LYS A 15 0.04 -20.97 13.21
C LYS A 15 0.06 -21.25 11.72
N GLN A 16 -0.96 -20.80 11.00
CA GLN A 16 -1.01 -20.91 9.55
C GLN A 16 0.05 -20.01 8.92
N THR A 17 0.86 -20.56 8.03
CA THR A 17 1.94 -19.84 7.37
C THR A 17 1.41 -19.09 6.15
N VAL A 18 1.60 -17.76 6.13
CA VAL A 18 1.24 -16.88 5.02
C VAL A 18 2.52 -16.26 4.46
N LYS A 19 2.68 -16.32 3.14
CA LYS A 19 3.81 -15.72 2.44
C LYS A 19 3.28 -14.68 1.45
N ILE A 20 3.65 -13.42 1.68
CA ILE A 20 3.33 -12.34 0.77
C ILE A 20 4.56 -12.12 -0.11
N VAL A 21 4.39 -12.21 -1.43
CA VAL A 21 5.50 -12.11 -2.38
C VAL A 21 5.20 -11.04 -3.41
N SER A 22 6.09 -10.07 -3.55
CA SER A 22 5.99 -9.01 -4.55
C SER A 22 7.31 -8.85 -5.31
N SER A 23 7.25 -8.68 -6.62
CA SER A 23 8.41 -8.32 -7.44
C SER A 23 8.60 -6.79 -7.56
N TRP A 24 7.73 -6.00 -6.94
CA TRP A 24 7.82 -4.53 -6.99
C TRP A 24 9.07 -4.02 -6.27
N THR A 25 9.79 -3.10 -6.91
CA THR A 25 11.11 -2.65 -6.44
C THR A 25 11.11 -1.32 -5.73
N HIS A 26 10.03 -0.54 -5.80
CA HIS A 26 10.00 0.82 -5.28
C HIS A 26 9.18 0.93 -3.99
N PRO A 27 9.62 1.74 -3.01
CA PRO A 27 8.77 2.17 -1.91
C PRO A 27 7.55 2.90 -2.46
N GLY A 28 6.35 2.44 -2.12
CA GLY A 28 5.11 3.03 -2.61
C GLY A 28 3.89 2.44 -1.91
N GLY A 29 2.72 2.91 -2.28
CA GLY A 29 1.46 2.51 -1.65
C GLY A 29 1.25 0.99 -1.61
N GLY A 30 1.55 0.27 -2.70
CA GLY A 30 1.45 -1.19 -2.75
C GLY A 30 2.39 -1.88 -1.77
N THR A 31 3.67 -1.47 -1.69
CA THR A 31 4.63 -2.05 -0.74
C THR A 31 4.23 -1.75 0.70
N ILE A 32 3.77 -0.53 1.00
CA ILE A 32 3.26 -0.17 2.33
C ILE A 32 2.04 -1.04 2.70
N ALA A 33 1.13 -1.29 1.76
CA ALA A 33 -0.01 -2.16 2.00
C ALA A 33 0.40 -3.59 2.36
N HIS A 34 1.42 -4.16 1.70
CA HIS A 34 1.95 -5.49 2.04
C HIS A 34 2.61 -5.52 3.43
N ILE A 35 3.37 -4.49 3.78
CA ILE A 35 3.98 -4.34 5.12
C ILE A 35 2.89 -4.30 6.19
N ASN A 36 1.88 -3.46 6.01
CA ASN A 36 0.78 -3.31 6.95
C ASN A 36 -0.04 -4.61 7.08
N LEU A 37 -0.31 -5.29 5.97
CA LEU A 37 -0.99 -6.60 5.99
C LEU A 37 -0.16 -7.66 6.71
N THR A 38 1.16 -7.69 6.49
CA THR A 38 2.06 -8.62 7.18
C THR A 38 2.00 -8.42 8.69
N ASN A 39 2.04 -7.17 9.15
CA ASN A 39 1.94 -6.85 10.57
C ASN A 39 0.56 -7.23 11.12
N LEU A 40 -0.53 -6.85 10.43
CA LEU A 40 -1.90 -7.19 10.85
C LEU A 40 -2.09 -8.69 11.03
N LEU A 41 -1.63 -9.51 10.08
CA LEU A 41 -1.76 -10.96 10.15
C LEU A 41 -0.92 -11.56 11.30
N ASN A 42 0.30 -11.06 11.51
CA ASN A 42 1.15 -11.51 12.61
C ASN A 42 0.55 -11.15 13.99
N ASP A 43 -0.01 -9.94 14.14
CA ASP A 43 -0.66 -9.48 15.35
C ASP A 43 -1.88 -10.35 15.70
N ASN A 44 -2.53 -10.94 14.67
CA ASN A 44 -3.68 -11.82 14.81
C ASN A 44 -3.32 -13.33 14.76
N GLY A 45 -2.06 -13.68 14.95
CA GLY A 45 -1.67 -15.05 15.22
C GLY A 45 -1.25 -15.89 14.02
N TYR A 46 -1.22 -15.33 12.80
CA TYR A 46 -0.62 -15.98 11.64
C TYR A 46 0.91 -15.95 11.72
N ASP A 47 1.55 -16.82 10.96
CA ASP A 47 2.99 -16.76 10.70
C ASP A 47 3.21 -16.15 9.31
N CYS A 48 3.07 -14.82 9.22
CA CYS A 48 3.14 -14.09 7.96
C CYS A 48 4.53 -13.50 7.73
N THR A 49 5.06 -13.66 6.50
CA THR A 49 6.36 -13.10 6.09
C THR A 49 6.23 -12.44 4.72
N PHE A 50 6.68 -11.19 4.59
CA PHE A 50 6.75 -10.47 3.33
C PHE A 50 8.09 -10.71 2.63
N TYR A 51 8.07 -11.02 1.35
CA TYR A 51 9.23 -11.23 0.50
C TYR A 51 9.24 -10.21 -0.64
N GLY A 52 10.24 -9.36 -0.66
CA GLY A 52 10.42 -8.32 -1.67
C GLY A 52 11.85 -8.28 -2.23
N PRO A 53 12.08 -7.55 -3.35
CA PRO A 53 13.37 -7.56 -4.06
C PRO A 53 14.43 -6.67 -3.44
N ASN A 54 14.06 -5.69 -2.62
CA ASN A 54 14.98 -4.70 -2.02
C ASN A 54 15.05 -4.82 -0.49
N ASP A 55 15.89 -4.01 0.14
CA ASP A 55 16.13 -4.05 1.58
C ASP A 55 15.22 -3.09 2.39
N TRP A 56 14.48 -2.21 1.71
CA TRP A 56 13.70 -1.15 2.36
C TRP A 56 12.63 -1.66 3.33
N HIS A 57 12.11 -2.86 3.10
CA HIS A 57 11.05 -3.45 3.95
C HIS A 57 11.56 -4.25 5.14
N LEU A 58 12.89 -4.55 5.21
CA LEU A 58 13.43 -5.55 6.14
C LEU A 58 13.29 -5.17 7.62
N ASP A 59 13.24 -3.90 7.94
CA ASP A 59 13.10 -3.35 9.31
C ASP A 59 11.66 -2.93 9.66
N LYS A 60 10.72 -3.05 8.72
CA LYS A 60 9.35 -2.53 8.86
C LYS A 60 8.30 -3.59 9.19
N CYS A 61 8.60 -4.85 8.90
CA CYS A 61 7.75 -6.01 9.22
C CYS A 61 8.59 -7.29 9.23
N LYS A 62 7.99 -8.42 9.59
CA LYS A 62 8.62 -9.73 9.41
C LYS A 62 8.80 -9.99 7.91
N SER A 63 10.01 -9.84 7.41
CA SER A 63 10.27 -9.90 5.98
C SER A 63 11.65 -10.48 5.64
N ALA A 64 11.83 -10.83 4.36
CA ALA A 64 13.08 -11.29 3.80
C ALA A 64 13.18 -10.91 2.31
N LYS A 65 14.37 -11.10 1.72
CA LYS A 65 14.55 -10.95 0.27
C LYS A 65 13.80 -12.05 -0.49
N ILE A 66 13.31 -11.72 -1.67
CA ILE A 66 12.49 -12.62 -2.49
C ILE A 66 13.22 -13.92 -2.86
N ASP A 67 14.53 -13.90 -3.02
CA ASP A 67 15.37 -15.08 -3.30
C ASP A 67 15.45 -16.07 -2.12
N LYS A 68 14.99 -15.67 -0.93
CA LYS A 68 14.87 -16.51 0.27
C LYS A 68 13.49 -17.13 0.44
N CYS A 69 12.55 -16.84 -0.46
CA CYS A 69 11.20 -17.38 -0.38
C CYS A 69 11.18 -18.85 -0.82
N LEU A 70 10.96 -19.74 0.14
CA LEU A 70 10.74 -21.16 -0.14
C LEU A 70 9.24 -21.45 0.06
N LEU A 71 8.58 -21.94 -0.97
CA LEU A 71 7.14 -22.28 -0.95
C LEU A 71 6.93 -23.76 -0.71
N GLY A 72 6.02 -24.09 0.16
CA GLY A 72 5.62 -25.45 0.50
C GLY A 72 4.10 -25.70 0.37
N PRO A 73 3.66 -26.97 0.35
CA PRO A 73 2.26 -27.33 0.10
C PRO A 73 1.28 -26.86 1.19
N ASP A 74 1.77 -26.54 2.38
CA ASP A 74 0.97 -26.04 3.51
C ASP A 74 0.89 -24.51 3.57
N ASP A 75 1.65 -23.79 2.71
CA ASP A 75 1.70 -22.34 2.73
C ASP A 75 0.49 -21.72 2.03
N ILE A 76 0.01 -20.61 2.54
CA ILE A 76 -0.83 -19.68 1.80
C ILE A 76 0.08 -18.64 1.15
N LEU A 77 -0.06 -18.49 -0.16
CA LEU A 77 0.67 -17.51 -0.95
C LEU A 77 -0.24 -16.35 -1.34
N ILE A 78 0.17 -15.14 -0.99
CA ILE A 78 -0.40 -13.89 -1.51
C ILE A 78 0.66 -13.31 -2.45
N SER A 79 0.35 -13.24 -3.74
CA SER A 79 1.29 -12.76 -4.76
C SER A 79 0.85 -11.44 -5.36
N HIS A 80 1.85 -10.60 -5.67
CA HIS A 80 1.69 -9.31 -6.32
C HIS A 80 2.79 -9.11 -7.34
N PHE A 81 2.45 -8.81 -8.59
CA PHE A 81 3.40 -8.59 -9.69
C PHE A 81 4.40 -9.73 -9.93
N ILE A 82 4.05 -10.95 -9.61
CA ILE A 82 4.94 -12.09 -9.81
C ILE A 82 4.15 -13.28 -10.34
N GLU A 83 4.64 -13.88 -11.40
CA GLU A 83 4.18 -15.18 -11.85
C GLU A 83 4.90 -16.28 -11.07
N VAL A 84 4.12 -17.07 -10.36
CA VAL A 84 4.63 -18.25 -9.68
C VAL A 84 4.62 -19.43 -10.64
N PRO A 85 5.72 -20.19 -10.79
CA PRO A 85 5.76 -21.33 -11.69
C PRO A 85 4.65 -22.36 -11.40
N ALA A 86 4.04 -22.93 -12.45
CA ALA A 86 2.87 -23.82 -12.32
C ALA A 86 3.16 -25.11 -11.52
N GLN A 87 4.42 -25.53 -11.43
CA GLN A 87 4.84 -26.68 -10.63
C GLN A 87 4.88 -26.42 -9.12
N VAL A 88 4.89 -25.13 -8.71
CA VAL A 88 4.85 -24.78 -7.30
C VAL A 88 3.46 -25.05 -6.76
N LYS A 89 3.41 -25.88 -5.72
CA LYS A 89 2.16 -26.21 -5.03
C LYS A 89 2.14 -25.54 -3.68
N VAL A 90 1.05 -24.82 -3.41
CA VAL A 90 0.75 -24.20 -2.14
C VAL A 90 -0.66 -24.60 -1.70
N LYS A 91 -1.00 -24.40 -0.43
CA LYS A 91 -2.34 -24.69 0.09
C LYS A 91 -3.41 -23.79 -0.56
N LYS A 92 -3.10 -22.51 -0.74
CA LYS A 92 -3.97 -21.51 -1.36
C LYS A 92 -3.11 -20.44 -2.03
N HIS A 93 -3.50 -20.01 -3.22
CA HIS A 93 -2.83 -18.93 -3.95
C HIS A 93 -3.78 -17.78 -4.20
N ILE A 94 -3.47 -16.61 -3.64
CA ILE A 94 -4.26 -15.39 -3.73
C ILE A 94 -3.48 -14.37 -4.56
N LEU A 95 -4.12 -13.78 -5.56
CA LEU A 95 -3.57 -12.64 -6.29
C LEU A 95 -4.08 -11.35 -5.64
N TYR A 96 -3.18 -10.52 -5.12
CA TYR A 96 -3.52 -9.24 -4.52
C TYR A 96 -3.14 -8.10 -5.44
N CYS A 97 -4.13 -7.43 -6.03
CA CYS A 97 -3.96 -6.42 -7.05
C CYS A 97 -3.99 -5.02 -6.44
N HIS A 98 -2.92 -4.24 -6.67
CA HIS A 98 -2.84 -2.84 -6.22
C HIS A 98 -2.90 -1.85 -7.38
N GLU A 99 -2.51 -2.24 -8.58
CA GLU A 99 -2.40 -1.38 -9.75
C GLU A 99 -3.57 -1.56 -10.70
N LYS A 100 -3.88 -0.49 -11.42
CA LYS A 100 -4.96 -0.45 -12.38
C LYS A 100 -4.51 -0.87 -13.78
N ASP A 101 -3.39 -0.34 -14.23
CA ASP A 101 -2.98 -0.41 -15.63
C ASP A 101 -1.71 -1.23 -15.89
N VAL A 102 -0.93 -1.56 -14.86
CA VAL A 102 0.42 -2.11 -15.01
C VAL A 102 0.45 -3.64 -15.00
N PHE A 103 -0.62 -4.29 -14.55
CA PHE A 103 -0.72 -5.74 -14.51
C PHE A 103 -1.95 -6.21 -15.27
N PRO A 104 -1.80 -6.60 -16.55
CA PRO A 104 -2.93 -6.95 -17.40
C PRO A 104 -3.51 -8.31 -16.99
N LEU A 105 -4.48 -8.32 -16.10
CA LEU A 105 -5.12 -9.55 -15.62
C LEU A 105 -5.75 -10.38 -16.76
N LYS A 106 -6.08 -9.73 -17.88
CA LYS A 106 -6.64 -10.41 -19.08
C LYS A 106 -5.61 -11.22 -19.84
N GLU A 107 -4.32 -11.01 -19.59
CA GLU A 107 -3.21 -11.66 -20.30
C GLU A 107 -2.60 -12.82 -19.49
N ILE A 108 -2.96 -12.99 -18.23
CA ILE A 108 -2.46 -14.04 -17.37
C ILE A 108 -3.48 -15.15 -17.17
N ASP A 109 -3.00 -16.35 -16.88
CA ASP A 109 -3.86 -17.48 -16.53
C ASP A 109 -4.41 -17.33 -15.10
N LEU A 110 -5.58 -16.73 -14.99
CA LEU A 110 -6.27 -16.52 -13.72
C LEU A 110 -6.72 -17.83 -13.05
N ALA A 111 -6.78 -18.96 -13.78
CA ALA A 111 -7.14 -20.26 -13.20
C ALA A 111 -6.09 -20.77 -12.18
N ARG A 112 -4.91 -20.16 -12.15
CA ARG A 112 -3.82 -20.48 -11.21
C ARG A 112 -4.01 -19.91 -9.81
N TYR A 113 -4.98 -19.01 -9.63
CA TYR A 113 -5.27 -18.37 -8.37
C TYR A 113 -6.60 -18.90 -7.80
N ASP A 114 -6.60 -19.23 -6.53
CA ASP A 114 -7.83 -19.63 -5.82
C ASP A 114 -8.74 -18.43 -5.58
N SER A 115 -8.14 -17.25 -5.40
CA SER A 115 -8.87 -16.00 -5.17
C SER A 115 -8.11 -14.81 -5.76
N ILE A 116 -8.86 -13.77 -6.14
CA ILE A 116 -8.35 -12.49 -6.61
C ILE A 116 -8.88 -11.41 -5.70
N VAL A 117 -8.00 -10.55 -5.19
CA VAL A 117 -8.34 -9.46 -4.29
C VAL A 117 -8.01 -8.14 -4.95
N PHE A 118 -8.97 -7.25 -5.00
CA PHE A 118 -8.84 -5.85 -5.41
C PHE A 118 -8.87 -4.93 -4.20
N VAL A 119 -8.20 -3.78 -4.30
CA VAL A 119 -8.20 -2.79 -3.22
C VAL A 119 -9.40 -1.85 -3.25
N SER A 120 -10.16 -1.83 -4.35
CA SER A 120 -11.34 -0.96 -4.49
C SER A 120 -12.35 -1.48 -5.51
N THR A 121 -13.59 -1.01 -5.40
CA THR A 121 -14.65 -1.29 -6.36
C THR A 121 -14.28 -0.77 -7.76
N SER A 122 -13.74 0.44 -7.84
CA SER A 122 -13.36 1.04 -9.11
C SER A 122 -12.25 0.25 -9.82
N GLN A 123 -11.31 -0.33 -9.08
CA GLN A 123 -10.29 -1.20 -9.63
C GLN A 123 -10.91 -2.50 -10.18
N LYS A 124 -11.78 -3.14 -9.40
CA LYS A 124 -12.48 -4.36 -9.83
C LYS A 124 -13.29 -4.12 -11.12
N GLU A 125 -14.04 -3.04 -11.18
CA GLU A 125 -14.82 -2.64 -12.36
C GLU A 125 -13.92 -2.36 -13.56
N TRP A 126 -12.81 -1.66 -13.37
CA TRP A 126 -11.83 -1.39 -14.43
C TRP A 126 -11.22 -2.68 -15.00
N GLN A 127 -10.85 -3.62 -14.14
CA GLN A 127 -10.25 -4.88 -14.58
C GLN A 127 -11.26 -5.78 -15.31
N ALA A 128 -12.54 -5.69 -14.96
CA ALA A 128 -13.67 -6.36 -15.64
C ALA A 128 -13.39 -7.86 -15.93
N ILE A 129 -12.85 -8.57 -14.93
CA ILE A 129 -12.58 -10.00 -15.05
C ILE A 129 -13.84 -10.82 -14.77
N ASP A 130 -14.05 -11.88 -15.54
CA ASP A 130 -15.16 -12.82 -15.35
C ASP A 130 -14.75 -13.94 -14.38
N ARG A 131 -14.46 -13.56 -13.13
CA ARG A 131 -14.15 -14.50 -12.04
C ARG A 131 -14.59 -13.94 -10.70
N PRO A 132 -14.98 -14.83 -9.75
CA PRO A 132 -15.19 -14.41 -8.36
C PRO A 132 -13.95 -13.70 -7.81
N SER A 133 -14.16 -12.56 -7.21
CA SER A 133 -13.09 -11.74 -6.65
C SER A 133 -13.60 -10.93 -5.48
N GLU A 134 -12.74 -10.71 -4.50
CA GLU A 134 -13.03 -9.96 -3.29
C GLU A 134 -12.53 -8.51 -3.41
N ILE A 135 -13.12 -7.62 -2.62
CA ILE A 135 -12.61 -6.25 -2.43
C ILE A 135 -12.17 -6.15 -0.99
N ILE A 136 -10.86 -6.02 -0.76
CA ILE A 136 -10.28 -5.80 0.55
C ILE A 136 -9.42 -4.55 0.49
N PRO A 137 -9.89 -3.42 1.05
CA PRO A 137 -9.13 -2.19 1.09
C PRO A 137 -7.79 -2.35 1.82
N PRO A 138 -6.76 -1.58 1.46
CA PRO A 138 -5.52 -1.57 2.20
C PRO A 138 -5.72 -0.92 3.59
N ILE A 139 -4.87 -1.30 4.52
CA ILE A 139 -4.83 -0.69 5.85
C ILE A 139 -4.31 0.75 5.71
N VAL A 140 -5.12 1.70 6.18
CA VAL A 140 -4.76 3.12 6.20
C VAL A 140 -4.05 3.47 7.50
N ARG A 141 -2.88 4.11 7.40
CA ARG A 141 -2.10 4.51 8.58
C ARG A 141 -2.82 5.60 9.37
N LYS A 142 -2.92 5.43 10.69
CA LYS A 142 -3.45 6.46 11.60
C LYS A 142 -2.33 7.41 11.99
N ILE A 143 -2.34 8.61 11.40
CA ILE A 143 -1.30 9.62 11.57
C ILE A 143 -1.74 10.63 12.62
N LYS A 144 -0.89 10.88 13.62
CA LYS A 144 -1.11 11.93 14.62
C LYS A 144 -0.62 13.26 14.06
N TRP A 145 -1.47 13.94 13.31
CA TRP A 145 -1.12 15.22 12.73
C TRP A 145 -1.47 16.39 13.65
N LYS A 146 -0.58 17.36 13.68
CA LYS A 146 -0.78 18.64 14.33
C LYS A 146 -0.44 19.73 13.32
N ASN A 147 -1.41 20.58 12.99
CA ASN A 147 -1.23 21.64 12.01
C ASN A 147 0.00 22.51 12.38
N PRO A 148 1.05 22.54 11.57
CA PRO A 148 2.25 23.34 11.84
C PRO A 148 2.03 24.84 11.70
N LYS A 149 0.84 25.28 11.24
CA LYS A 149 0.46 26.69 11.03
C LYS A 149 1.45 27.46 10.14
N ASN A 150 2.06 26.76 9.18
CA ASN A 150 2.94 27.34 8.18
C ASN A 150 2.20 27.49 6.84
N LYS A 151 2.82 28.14 5.86
CA LYS A 151 2.30 28.21 4.49
C LYS A 151 3.04 27.26 3.55
N ILE A 152 3.17 26.00 3.98
CA ILE A 152 3.82 24.95 3.23
C ILE A 152 2.76 23.88 2.89
N ALA A 153 2.59 23.59 1.61
CA ALA A 153 1.78 22.48 1.14
C ALA A 153 2.65 21.24 0.84
N GLY A 154 2.04 20.06 0.87
CA GLY A 154 2.67 18.81 0.47
C GLY A 154 2.08 18.25 -0.82
N VAL A 155 2.91 17.63 -1.64
CA VAL A 155 2.51 16.70 -2.70
C VAL A 155 3.20 15.38 -2.41
N ILE A 156 2.42 14.31 -2.28
CA ILE A 156 2.90 13.01 -1.81
C ILE A 156 2.61 11.97 -2.89
N GLY A 157 3.64 11.23 -3.28
CA GLY A 157 3.59 10.18 -4.31
C GLY A 157 4.68 10.36 -5.35
N SER A 158 4.79 9.42 -6.28
CA SER A 158 5.73 9.49 -7.39
C SER A 158 5.56 10.77 -8.21
N ILE A 159 6.65 11.24 -8.77
CA ILE A 159 6.66 12.41 -9.67
C ILE A 159 6.65 11.85 -11.09
N ASP A 160 5.49 11.83 -11.70
CA ASP A 160 5.23 11.29 -13.02
C ASP A 160 3.97 11.92 -13.65
N GLU A 161 3.71 11.57 -14.90
CA GLU A 161 2.56 12.11 -15.65
C GLU A 161 1.22 11.75 -15.00
N ASN A 162 1.07 10.54 -14.45
CA ASN A 162 -0.19 10.14 -13.80
C ASN A 162 -0.49 11.00 -12.55
N LYS A 163 0.52 11.34 -11.76
CA LYS A 163 0.35 12.13 -10.53
C LYS A 163 0.16 13.63 -10.79
N GLN A 164 0.42 14.11 -12.01
CA GLN A 164 0.22 15.51 -12.40
C GLN A 164 0.79 16.49 -11.35
N THR A 165 2.00 16.21 -10.87
CA THR A 165 2.68 16.95 -9.77
C THR A 165 2.69 18.43 -10.00
N HIS A 166 2.95 18.89 -11.25
CA HIS A 166 2.99 20.30 -11.62
C HIS A 166 1.64 21.01 -11.39
N LEU A 167 0.51 20.33 -11.61
CA LEU A 167 -0.82 20.89 -11.34
C LEU A 167 -1.07 21.03 -9.84
N SER A 168 -0.62 20.05 -9.05
CA SER A 168 -0.70 20.14 -7.59
C SER A 168 0.11 21.33 -7.06
N ILE A 169 1.33 21.54 -7.56
CA ILE A 169 2.15 22.71 -7.21
C ILE A 169 1.43 24.00 -7.60
N LYS A 170 0.99 24.11 -8.85
CA LYS A 170 0.29 25.30 -9.37
C LYS A 170 -0.93 25.65 -8.52
N ARG A 171 -1.74 24.67 -8.14
CA ARG A 171 -2.93 24.85 -7.31
C ARG A 171 -2.56 25.30 -5.89
N ALA A 172 -1.53 24.72 -5.27
CA ALA A 172 -1.08 25.10 -3.94
C ALA A 172 -0.58 26.53 -3.90
N ILE A 173 0.30 26.93 -4.82
CA ILE A 173 0.81 28.31 -4.92
C ILE A 173 -0.33 29.29 -5.22
N GLY A 174 -1.24 28.93 -6.14
CA GLY A 174 -2.44 29.73 -6.45
C GLY A 174 -3.40 29.88 -5.27
N SER A 175 -3.35 28.99 -4.29
CA SER A 175 -4.13 29.06 -3.04
C SER A 175 -3.42 29.81 -1.91
N GLY A 176 -2.25 30.39 -2.18
CA GLY A 176 -1.54 31.25 -1.23
C GLY A 176 -0.53 30.53 -0.33
N TYR A 177 -0.13 29.30 -0.69
CA TYR A 177 1.01 28.65 -0.05
C TYR A 177 2.31 29.24 -0.62
N ASP A 178 3.30 29.45 0.26
CA ASP A 178 4.58 30.03 -0.12
C ASP A 178 5.52 29.00 -0.73
N LYS A 179 5.35 27.72 -0.37
CA LYS A 179 6.22 26.61 -0.77
C LYS A 179 5.46 25.28 -0.84
N VAL A 180 5.93 24.39 -1.70
CA VAL A 180 5.44 23.03 -1.84
C VAL A 180 6.57 22.03 -1.60
N LEU A 181 6.39 21.09 -0.67
CA LEU A 181 7.30 19.96 -0.47
C LEU A 181 6.81 18.78 -1.30
N LEU A 182 7.71 18.21 -2.09
CA LEU A 182 7.45 17.05 -2.95
C LEU A 182 8.03 15.81 -2.27
N PHE A 183 7.16 14.96 -1.74
CA PHE A 183 7.52 13.69 -1.09
C PHE A 183 7.32 12.54 -2.04
N GLY A 184 8.36 12.19 -2.79
CA GLY A 184 8.32 11.09 -3.75
C GLY A 184 9.52 11.09 -4.67
N GLN A 185 9.68 9.97 -5.36
CA GLN A 185 10.77 9.80 -6.33
C GLN A 185 10.35 10.32 -7.71
N VAL A 186 11.30 10.82 -8.46
CA VAL A 186 11.13 11.13 -9.88
C VAL A 186 11.16 9.81 -10.66
N ASN A 187 9.99 9.32 -11.03
CA ASN A 187 9.85 8.10 -11.82
C ASN A 187 9.83 8.37 -13.33
N ASP A 188 9.55 9.62 -13.72
CA ASP A 188 9.51 10.08 -15.10
C ASP A 188 10.38 11.33 -15.24
N THR A 189 11.63 11.14 -15.65
CA THR A 189 12.59 12.26 -15.81
C THR A 189 12.18 13.26 -16.88
N PRO A 190 11.73 12.85 -18.09
CA PRO A 190 11.20 13.80 -19.09
C PRO A 190 10.07 14.66 -18.53
N TYR A 191 9.07 14.04 -17.90
CA TYR A 191 7.97 14.78 -17.28
C TYR A 191 8.47 15.76 -16.20
N PHE A 192 9.42 15.32 -15.36
CA PHE A 192 10.01 16.21 -14.34
C PHE A 192 10.70 17.42 -14.97
N ASP A 193 11.55 17.21 -15.97
CA ASP A 193 12.31 18.28 -16.62
C ASP A 193 11.39 19.26 -17.34
N ASP A 194 10.34 18.80 -18.01
CA ASP A 194 9.43 19.63 -18.79
C ASP A 194 8.40 20.38 -17.93
N HIS A 195 7.97 19.81 -16.81
CA HIS A 195 6.81 20.33 -16.07
C HIS A 195 7.07 20.72 -14.62
N VAL A 196 8.00 20.05 -13.93
CA VAL A 196 8.20 20.22 -12.48
C VAL A 196 9.44 21.03 -12.16
N LYS A 197 10.53 20.82 -12.91
CA LYS A 197 11.84 21.41 -12.67
C LYS A 197 11.80 22.95 -12.54
N MET A 198 11.00 23.64 -13.34
CA MET A 198 10.86 25.09 -13.26
C MET A 198 10.37 25.60 -11.89
N TRP A 199 9.51 24.83 -11.22
CA TRP A 199 9.03 25.15 -9.88
C TRP A 199 10.10 24.93 -8.81
N VAL A 200 10.96 23.94 -9.01
CA VAL A 200 12.10 23.65 -8.13
C VAL A 200 13.16 24.73 -8.30
N ASP A 201 13.53 25.06 -9.54
CA ASP A 201 14.53 26.07 -9.85
C ASP A 201 14.12 27.48 -9.37
N SER A 202 12.82 27.78 -9.37
CA SER A 202 12.27 29.03 -8.81
C SER A 202 12.15 29.05 -7.29
N GLY A 203 12.37 27.93 -6.61
CA GLY A 203 12.26 27.82 -5.16
C GLY A 203 10.82 27.67 -4.62
N HIS A 204 9.79 27.63 -5.49
CA HIS A 204 8.41 27.39 -5.09
C HIS A 204 8.15 25.93 -4.70
N ALA A 205 8.89 25.00 -5.29
CA ALA A 205 8.85 23.60 -4.90
C ALA A 205 10.21 23.12 -4.41
N VAL A 206 10.21 22.12 -3.53
CA VAL A 206 11.44 21.49 -3.02
C VAL A 206 11.22 19.99 -3.02
N LEU A 207 12.14 19.24 -3.65
CA LEU A 207 12.22 17.81 -3.48
C LEU A 207 12.60 17.53 -2.01
N ALA A 208 11.70 16.94 -1.27
CA ALA A 208 11.95 16.59 0.12
C ALA A 208 12.82 15.32 0.18
N ASP A 209 13.69 15.27 1.19
CA ASP A 209 14.40 14.03 1.49
C ASP A 209 13.41 12.92 1.80
N HIS A 210 13.85 11.68 1.57
CA HIS A 210 13.05 10.50 1.90
C HIS A 210 12.75 10.50 3.40
N GLU A 211 11.46 10.37 3.73
CA GLU A 211 10.97 10.33 5.10
C GLU A 211 10.13 9.07 5.30
N ASP A 212 10.62 8.17 6.13
CA ASP A 212 9.95 6.91 6.44
C ASP A 212 8.85 7.06 7.49
N ASP A 213 8.98 8.07 8.38
CA ASP A 213 7.97 8.36 9.38
C ASP A 213 6.86 9.25 8.81
N PRO A 214 5.63 8.72 8.66
CA PRO A 214 4.53 9.51 8.13
C PRO A 214 4.16 10.68 9.05
N GLU A 215 4.31 10.57 10.37
CA GLU A 215 4.03 11.69 11.30
C GLU A 215 5.01 12.83 11.06
N ALA A 216 6.30 12.52 10.87
CA ALA A 216 7.32 13.52 10.54
C ALA A 216 7.07 14.15 9.16
N MET A 217 6.70 13.35 8.15
CA MET A 217 6.40 13.81 6.80
C MET A 217 5.22 14.79 6.79
N TYR A 218 4.07 14.36 7.30
CA TYR A 218 2.85 15.16 7.32
C TYR A 218 2.95 16.35 8.28
N GLY A 219 3.73 16.23 9.36
CA GLY A 219 3.98 17.33 10.31
C GLY A 219 4.69 18.54 9.72
N ARG A 220 5.28 18.42 8.52
CA ARG A 220 5.96 19.54 7.81
C ARG A 220 4.99 20.42 7.00
N VAL A 221 3.76 19.96 6.74
CA VAL A 221 2.84 20.61 5.82
C VAL A 221 1.49 20.94 6.47
N SER A 222 0.88 22.04 6.05
CA SER A 222 -0.43 22.50 6.53
C SER A 222 -1.61 21.99 5.69
N ALA A 223 -1.34 21.49 4.48
CA ALA A 223 -2.32 20.88 3.59
C ALA A 223 -1.60 19.99 2.58
N VAL A 224 -2.36 19.08 1.98
CA VAL A 224 -1.90 18.20 0.89
C VAL A 224 -2.67 18.52 -0.38
N TYR A 225 -1.95 18.64 -1.50
CA TYR A 225 -2.49 18.83 -2.85
C TYR A 225 -2.22 17.62 -3.70
N HIS A 226 -3.25 17.18 -4.43
CA HIS A 226 -3.20 15.96 -5.22
C HIS A 226 -3.99 16.14 -6.52
N SER A 227 -3.36 15.89 -7.66
CA SER A 227 -3.98 16.09 -8.98
C SER A 227 -3.86 14.85 -9.87
N SER A 228 -3.73 13.68 -9.27
CA SER A 228 -3.60 12.41 -10.00
C SER A 228 -4.74 12.19 -10.98
N LEU A 229 -4.40 11.69 -12.17
CA LEU A 229 -5.39 11.31 -13.19
C LEU A 229 -6.12 10.02 -12.79
N SER A 230 -5.43 9.14 -12.08
CA SER A 230 -5.99 7.85 -11.67
C SER A 230 -5.39 7.41 -10.34
N GLU A 231 -6.24 6.96 -9.45
CA GLU A 231 -5.88 6.31 -8.19
C GLU A 231 -6.62 4.98 -8.09
N THR A 232 -5.94 3.97 -7.59
CA THR A 232 -6.56 2.67 -7.35
C THR A 232 -7.38 2.67 -6.07
N TYR A 233 -6.81 3.24 -5.00
CA TYR A 233 -7.50 3.40 -3.71
C TYR A 233 -7.42 4.84 -3.19
N GLY A 234 -6.25 5.49 -3.27
CA GLY A 234 -6.05 6.85 -2.75
C GLY A 234 -5.59 6.88 -1.29
N LEU A 235 -4.53 6.14 -0.95
CA LEU A 235 -4.01 6.09 0.42
C LEU A 235 -3.72 7.47 1.03
N VAL A 236 -3.17 8.40 0.24
CA VAL A 236 -2.86 9.76 0.71
C VAL A 236 -4.12 10.52 1.10
N GLU A 237 -5.21 10.39 0.32
CA GLU A 237 -6.52 10.95 0.66
C GLU A 237 -7.03 10.37 1.97
N ALA A 238 -7.04 9.04 2.09
CA ALA A 238 -7.55 8.35 3.26
C ALA A 238 -6.73 8.67 4.53
N GLU A 239 -5.40 8.77 4.43
CA GLU A 239 -4.54 9.21 5.52
C GLU A 239 -4.84 10.65 5.95
N CYS A 240 -5.04 11.55 4.99
CA CYS A 240 -5.42 12.94 5.27
C CYS A 240 -6.78 13.03 5.96
N GLU A 241 -7.77 12.25 5.51
CA GLU A 241 -9.11 12.22 6.09
C GLU A 241 -9.06 11.76 7.54
N LEU A 242 -8.41 10.63 7.84
CA LEU A 242 -8.27 10.11 9.20
C LEU A 242 -7.50 11.05 10.13
N ALA A 243 -6.50 11.75 9.60
CA ALA A 243 -5.68 12.66 10.39
C ALA A 243 -6.26 14.09 10.51
N GLY A 244 -7.32 14.42 9.77
CA GLY A 244 -7.88 15.77 9.70
C GLY A 244 -6.96 16.78 8.97
N ILE A 245 -6.14 16.31 8.04
CA ILE A 245 -5.26 17.15 7.21
C ILE A 245 -6.08 17.71 6.05
N PRO A 246 -6.06 19.03 5.79
CA PRO A 246 -6.72 19.59 4.63
C PRO A 246 -6.21 18.94 3.34
N PHE A 247 -7.08 18.23 2.61
CA PHE A 247 -6.77 17.57 1.35
C PHE A 247 -7.42 18.29 0.18
N ASN A 248 -6.65 18.61 -0.85
CA ASN A 248 -7.09 19.29 -2.06
C ASN A 248 -6.86 18.42 -3.29
N GLY A 249 -7.70 17.44 -3.47
CA GLY A 249 -7.66 16.47 -4.57
C GLY A 249 -9.05 16.09 -5.03
N MET A 250 -9.12 15.21 -6.04
CA MET A 250 -10.36 14.49 -6.34
C MET A 250 -10.52 13.37 -5.32
N SER A 251 -11.70 13.27 -4.74
CA SER A 251 -12.01 12.15 -3.85
C SER A 251 -12.30 10.89 -4.66
N ASN A 252 -11.70 9.78 -4.25
CA ASN A 252 -12.00 8.46 -4.79
C ASN A 252 -13.23 7.82 -4.12
N GLY A 253 -13.70 8.40 -3.01
CA GLY A 253 -14.88 7.92 -2.28
C GLY A 253 -14.78 6.48 -1.80
N GLN A 254 -13.56 5.96 -1.63
CA GLN A 254 -13.37 4.60 -1.14
C GLN A 254 -13.61 4.53 0.38
N PRO A 255 -14.30 3.48 0.87
CA PRO A 255 -14.51 3.34 2.31
C PRO A 255 -13.18 3.11 3.04
N ILE A 256 -13.00 3.79 4.15
CA ILE A 256 -11.90 3.54 5.08
C ILE A 256 -12.43 2.58 6.15
N LEU A 257 -11.88 1.37 6.16
CA LEU A 257 -12.24 0.35 7.14
C LEU A 257 -11.28 0.36 8.33
N GLU A 258 -11.78 -0.01 9.50
CA GLU A 258 -10.94 -0.27 10.66
C GLU A 258 -10.11 -1.55 10.47
N ASN A 259 -8.97 -1.64 11.14
CA ASN A 259 -8.08 -2.79 11.02
C ASN A 259 -8.77 -4.12 11.34
N GLU A 260 -9.69 -4.13 12.30
CA GLU A 260 -10.47 -5.33 12.65
C GLU A 260 -11.37 -5.77 11.50
N GLU A 261 -12.03 -4.84 10.80
CA GLU A 261 -12.88 -5.17 9.65
C GLU A 261 -12.03 -5.72 8.49
N ILE A 262 -10.87 -5.10 8.23
CA ILE A 262 -9.92 -5.59 7.21
C ILE A 262 -9.41 -6.98 7.59
N TYR A 263 -9.08 -7.20 8.86
CA TYR A 263 -8.64 -8.50 9.36
C TYR A 263 -9.70 -9.58 9.12
N GLN A 264 -10.96 -9.31 9.45
CA GLN A 264 -12.06 -10.26 9.25
C GLN A 264 -12.25 -10.63 7.78
N LEU A 265 -12.11 -9.68 6.86
CA LEU A 265 -12.15 -9.95 5.42
C LEU A 265 -11.02 -10.89 4.99
N TRP A 266 -9.79 -10.63 5.46
CA TRP A 266 -8.66 -11.49 5.18
C TRP A 266 -8.79 -12.86 5.86
N GLU A 267 -9.22 -12.93 7.11
CA GLU A 267 -9.42 -14.20 7.84
C GLU A 267 -10.40 -15.10 7.10
N ASN A 268 -11.53 -14.55 6.64
CA ASN A 268 -12.52 -15.31 5.84
C ASN A 268 -11.90 -15.84 4.54
N LEU A 269 -11.02 -15.07 3.92
CA LEU A 269 -10.36 -15.46 2.69
C LEU A 269 -9.24 -16.49 2.92
N LEU A 270 -8.53 -16.43 4.04
CA LEU A 270 -7.40 -17.32 4.36
C LEU A 270 -7.86 -18.71 4.86
N ASN A 271 -9.02 -18.82 5.46
CA ASN A 271 -9.63 -20.08 5.90
C ASN A 271 -10.34 -20.81 4.75
#